data_28a445d0db998be46ce31c931a4523c0
#
_entry.id   28a445d0db998be46ce31c931a4523c0
#
_cell.length_a   1.000
_cell.length_b   1.000
_cell.length_c   1.000
_cell.angle_alpha   90.00
_cell.angle_beta   90.00
_cell.angle_gamma   90.00
#
_symmetry.space_group_name_H-M   'P 1'
#
loop_
_entity.id
_entity.type
_entity.pdbx_description
1 polymer ?
#
loop_
_entity_poly.entity_id
_entity_poly.type
_entity_poly.pdbx_seq_one_letter_code
_entity_poly.pdbx_strand_id
1 'polypeptide(L)'
;MTDRPLRKDAERNRQRVIEAARELFAARGLDATLNEVAHHAGVGVGTVYRRFPTKQELLEAIFEDGIDELTALAETALRHPDSWQGFVWYVEQMCELTATDRGMREVAFSRAYCGSRVDAARVRLVPRLSELLERAQKDGHLRSEMAPGDMPIFGLLAGTVSEYAGQVDTELWRRYVAILLEGMRYRSDQPPLTVAALEDEQLEAAMQTWPPAGER
;
A
#
# COMPACT_ATOMS: atom_id res chain seq x y z
N MET A 1 -6.63 11.98 36.54
CA MET A 1 -5.60 12.38 35.50
C MET A 1 -4.59 11.25 35.25
N THR A 2 -5.03 9.99 34.99
CA THR A 2 -4.13 8.81 34.86
C THR A 2 -4.29 8.03 33.56
N ASP A 3 -4.95 8.61 32.54
CA ASP A 3 -5.35 7.88 31.30
C ASP A 3 -4.32 7.98 30.14
N ARG A 4 -3.36 8.91 30.20
CA ARG A 4 -2.40 9.17 29.12
C ARG A 4 -1.24 8.17 28.98
N PRO A 5 -0.67 7.59 30.06
CA PRO A 5 0.36 6.55 29.97
C PRO A 5 -0.19 5.22 29.42
N LEU A 6 -1.37 4.79 29.91
CA LEU A 6 -2.02 3.54 29.50
C LEU A 6 -2.40 3.51 28.01
N ARG A 7 -2.84 4.65 27.46
CA ARG A 7 -3.13 4.77 26.03
C ARG A 7 -1.86 4.69 25.17
N LYS A 8 -0.75 5.29 25.62
CA LYS A 8 0.53 5.18 24.91
C LYS A 8 1.08 3.76 24.91
N ASP A 9 0.95 3.04 26.01
CA ASP A 9 1.41 1.65 26.09
C ASP A 9 0.52 0.72 25.25
N ALA A 10 -0.79 0.97 25.23
CA ALA A 10 -1.73 0.22 24.39
C ALA A 10 -1.44 0.44 22.88
N GLU A 11 -1.13 1.68 22.47
CA GLU A 11 -0.78 2.00 21.09
C GLU A 11 0.59 1.41 20.71
N ARG A 12 1.58 1.48 21.58
CA ARG A 12 2.88 0.84 21.37
C ARG A 12 2.75 -0.68 21.20
N ASN A 13 1.90 -1.32 22.02
CA ASN A 13 1.64 -2.74 21.90
C ASN A 13 0.88 -3.09 20.61
N ARG A 14 -0.07 -2.23 20.18
CA ARG A 14 -0.75 -2.38 18.90
C ARG A 14 0.26 -2.39 17.75
N GLN A 15 1.14 -1.41 17.70
CA GLN A 15 2.13 -1.29 16.65
C GLN A 15 3.10 -2.48 16.63
N ARG A 16 3.57 -2.92 17.80
CA ARG A 16 4.41 -4.14 17.89
C ARG A 16 3.73 -5.40 17.36
N VAL A 17 2.43 -5.54 17.60
CA VAL A 17 1.65 -6.69 17.08
C VAL A 17 1.54 -6.60 15.56
N ILE A 18 1.31 -5.42 14.99
CA ILE A 18 1.22 -5.19 13.55
C ILE A 18 2.56 -5.48 12.87
N GLU A 19 3.66 -4.95 13.39
CA GLU A 19 5.02 -5.20 12.87
C GLU A 19 5.37 -6.70 12.90
N ALA A 20 5.13 -7.36 14.02
CA ALA A 20 5.37 -8.79 14.16
C ALA A 20 4.50 -9.63 13.19
N ALA A 21 3.28 -9.20 12.94
CA ALA A 21 2.40 -9.85 11.96
C ALA A 21 2.93 -9.66 10.53
N ARG A 22 3.35 -8.45 10.15
CA ARG A 22 3.98 -8.17 8.85
C ARG A 22 5.20 -9.06 8.61
N GLU A 23 6.11 -9.17 9.59
CA GLU A 23 7.29 -10.03 9.52
C GLU A 23 6.93 -11.52 9.35
N LEU A 24 5.95 -12.01 10.12
CA LEU A 24 5.50 -13.40 10.01
C LEU A 24 4.81 -13.69 8.67
N PHE A 25 3.98 -12.78 8.19
CA PHE A 25 3.32 -12.91 6.88
C PHE A 25 4.33 -12.83 5.74
N ALA A 26 5.38 -12.02 5.87
CA ALA A 26 6.48 -12.01 4.91
C ALA A 26 7.23 -13.35 4.85
N ALA A 27 7.42 -14.01 6.01
CA ALA A 27 8.19 -15.25 6.10
C ALA A 27 7.37 -16.50 5.73
N ARG A 28 6.06 -16.54 6.07
CA ARG A 28 5.22 -17.75 6.03
C ARG A 28 3.93 -17.58 5.23
N GLY A 29 3.69 -16.41 4.63
CA GLY A 29 2.39 -16.09 4.05
C GLY A 29 1.31 -15.88 5.13
N LEU A 30 0.06 -15.89 4.69
CA LEU A 30 -1.08 -15.63 5.58
C LEU A 30 -1.47 -16.83 6.48
N ASP A 31 -0.71 -17.92 6.52
CA ASP A 31 -1.03 -19.08 7.37
C ASP A 31 -0.68 -18.86 8.85
N ALA A 32 0.16 -17.88 9.16
CA ALA A 32 0.52 -17.55 10.54
C ALA A 32 -0.71 -17.22 11.40
N THR A 33 -0.72 -17.75 12.64
CA THR A 33 -1.82 -17.60 13.60
C THR A 33 -1.64 -16.41 14.53
N LEU A 34 -2.72 -15.90 15.14
CA LEU A 34 -2.64 -14.85 16.16
C LEU A 34 -1.77 -15.25 17.36
N ASN A 35 -1.69 -16.54 17.70
CA ASN A 35 -0.82 -17.03 18.77
C ASN A 35 0.66 -16.89 18.40
N GLU A 36 1.03 -17.23 17.17
CA GLU A 36 2.40 -17.06 16.67
C GLU A 36 2.77 -15.58 16.60
N VAL A 37 1.83 -14.72 16.16
CA VAL A 37 2.01 -13.25 16.18
C VAL A 37 2.24 -12.75 17.59
N ALA A 38 1.46 -13.20 18.59
CA ALA A 38 1.65 -12.80 19.99
C ALA A 38 3.03 -13.19 20.51
N HIS A 39 3.47 -14.41 20.21
CA HIS A 39 4.78 -14.91 20.58
C HIS A 39 5.90 -14.11 19.93
N HIS A 40 5.81 -13.85 18.64
CA HIS A 40 6.79 -13.08 17.88
C HIS A 40 6.87 -11.62 18.35
N ALA A 41 5.72 -11.00 18.63
CA ALA A 41 5.64 -9.64 19.19
C ALA A 41 6.13 -9.52 20.65
N GLY A 42 6.34 -10.64 21.34
CA GLY A 42 6.70 -10.64 22.78
C GLY A 42 5.59 -10.06 23.65
N VAL A 43 4.32 -10.29 23.31
CA VAL A 43 3.14 -9.85 24.07
C VAL A 43 2.29 -11.04 24.47
N GLY A 44 1.49 -10.89 25.54
CA GLY A 44 0.58 -11.96 25.97
C GLY A 44 -0.50 -12.24 24.92
N VAL A 45 -0.78 -13.53 24.65
CA VAL A 45 -1.83 -13.97 23.71
C VAL A 45 -3.17 -13.29 24.00
N GLY A 46 -3.59 -13.20 25.26
CA GLY A 46 -4.81 -12.49 25.66
C GLY A 46 -4.80 -11.00 25.31
N THR A 47 -3.63 -10.37 25.20
CA THR A 47 -3.50 -8.97 24.77
C THR A 47 -3.79 -8.83 23.27
N VAL A 48 -3.29 -9.78 22.46
CA VAL A 48 -3.55 -9.82 21.02
C VAL A 48 -5.03 -10.05 20.76
N TYR A 49 -5.64 -11.09 21.33
CA TYR A 49 -7.07 -11.38 21.13
C TYR A 49 -8.00 -10.28 21.63
N ARG A 50 -7.63 -9.56 22.67
CA ARG A 50 -8.42 -8.39 23.13
C ARG A 50 -8.37 -7.24 22.13
N ARG A 51 -7.26 -7.07 21.40
CA ARG A 51 -7.09 -5.98 20.42
C ARG A 51 -7.52 -6.36 19.03
N PHE A 52 -7.29 -7.61 18.65
CA PHE A 52 -7.61 -8.22 17.36
C PHE A 52 -8.30 -9.56 17.62
N PRO A 53 -9.62 -9.57 17.87
CA PRO A 53 -10.40 -10.77 18.13
C PRO A 53 -10.27 -11.83 17.04
N THR A 54 -10.08 -11.40 15.80
CA THR A 54 -9.92 -12.26 14.65
C THR A 54 -8.65 -11.90 13.87
N LYS A 55 -8.15 -12.86 13.09
CA LYS A 55 -7.05 -12.62 12.16
C LYS A 55 -7.44 -11.59 11.08
N GLN A 56 -8.71 -11.61 10.64
CA GLN A 56 -9.22 -10.64 9.69
C GLN A 56 -9.06 -9.20 10.21
N GLU A 57 -9.40 -8.93 11.48
CA GLU A 57 -9.23 -7.61 12.08
C GLU A 57 -7.75 -7.17 12.17
N LEU A 58 -6.83 -8.12 12.35
CA LEU A 58 -5.40 -7.83 12.29
C LEU A 58 -4.95 -7.48 10.87
N LEU A 59 -5.41 -8.23 9.86
CA LEU A 59 -5.11 -7.95 8.45
C LEU A 59 -5.66 -6.58 8.03
N GLU A 60 -6.89 -6.25 8.41
CA GLU A 60 -7.49 -4.93 8.16
C GLU A 60 -6.67 -3.80 8.82
N ALA A 61 -6.17 -4.01 10.04
CA ALA A 61 -5.35 -3.01 10.72
C ALA A 61 -3.98 -2.82 10.06
N ILE A 62 -3.34 -3.89 9.57
CA ILE A 62 -2.09 -3.80 8.81
C ILE A 62 -2.31 -3.00 7.53
N PHE A 63 -3.42 -3.27 6.86
CA PHE A 63 -3.75 -2.59 5.61
C PHE A 63 -4.11 -1.11 5.82
N GLU A 64 -4.88 -0.81 6.87
CA GLU A 64 -5.16 0.56 7.31
C GLU A 64 -3.86 1.36 7.55
N ASP A 65 -2.92 0.79 8.32
CA ASP A 65 -1.62 1.42 8.59
C ASP A 65 -0.83 1.67 7.28
N GLY A 66 -0.87 0.73 6.33
CA GLY A 66 -0.22 0.92 5.02
C GLY A 66 -0.85 2.04 4.18
N ILE A 67 -2.19 2.16 4.19
CA ILE A 67 -2.87 3.27 3.51
C ILE A 67 -2.55 4.61 4.19
N ASP A 68 -2.45 4.65 5.52
CA ASP A 68 -2.07 5.86 6.24
C ASP A 68 -0.62 6.26 5.93
N GLU A 69 0.29 5.30 5.77
CA GLU A 69 1.66 5.54 5.29
C GLU A 69 1.66 6.15 3.88
N LEU A 70 0.90 5.57 2.94
CA LEU A 70 0.73 6.13 1.59
C LEU A 70 0.15 7.55 1.61
N THR A 71 -0.78 7.83 2.53
CA THR A 71 -1.36 9.17 2.71
C THR A 71 -0.29 10.17 3.15
N ALA A 72 0.55 9.81 4.12
CA ALA A 72 1.66 10.66 4.57
C ALA A 72 2.71 10.91 3.47
N LEU A 73 2.97 9.89 2.63
CA LEU A 73 3.83 10.05 1.45
C LEU A 73 3.22 11.03 0.44
N ALA A 74 1.92 10.93 0.14
CA ALA A 74 1.24 11.85 -0.76
C ALA A 74 1.27 13.30 -0.24
N GLU A 75 1.03 13.50 1.07
CA GLU A 75 1.16 14.81 1.71
C GLU A 75 2.59 15.37 1.64
N THR A 76 3.60 14.52 1.71
CA THR A 76 5.01 14.91 1.56
C THR A 76 5.31 15.30 0.12
N ALA A 77 4.84 14.52 -0.86
CA ALA A 77 4.99 14.80 -2.29
C ALA A 77 4.33 16.12 -2.70
N LEU A 78 3.14 16.42 -2.14
CA LEU A 78 2.44 17.68 -2.38
C LEU A 78 3.21 18.93 -1.92
N ARG A 79 4.13 18.80 -0.97
CA ARG A 79 5.02 19.88 -0.53
C ARG A 79 6.21 20.14 -1.45
N HIS A 80 6.47 19.23 -2.40
CA HIS A 80 7.57 19.40 -3.35
C HIS A 80 7.30 20.62 -4.28
N PRO A 81 8.27 21.53 -4.49
CA PRO A 81 8.05 22.72 -5.33
C PRO A 81 7.75 22.39 -6.79
N ASP A 82 8.37 21.35 -7.34
CA ASP A 82 8.13 20.81 -8.68
C ASP A 82 7.10 19.68 -8.60
N SER A 83 5.97 19.83 -9.32
CA SER A 83 4.87 18.87 -9.27
C SER A 83 5.23 17.51 -9.88
N TRP A 84 6.06 17.47 -10.92
CA TRP A 84 6.53 16.23 -11.53
C TRP A 84 7.48 15.48 -10.59
N GLN A 85 8.45 16.16 -10.02
CA GLN A 85 9.38 15.55 -9.07
C GLN A 85 8.65 15.04 -7.82
N GLY A 86 7.65 15.77 -7.34
CA GLY A 86 6.79 15.32 -6.24
C GLY A 86 6.03 14.04 -6.61
N PHE A 87 5.42 13.99 -7.79
CA PHE A 87 4.72 12.81 -8.29
C PHE A 87 5.67 11.60 -8.45
N VAL A 88 6.82 11.80 -9.10
CA VAL A 88 7.85 10.75 -9.28
C VAL A 88 8.26 10.18 -7.92
N TRP A 89 8.61 11.06 -6.98
CA TRP A 89 9.01 10.64 -5.64
C TRP A 89 7.93 9.81 -4.95
N TYR A 90 6.65 10.23 -5.04
CA TYR A 90 5.53 9.48 -4.48
C TYR A 90 5.43 8.07 -5.09
N VAL A 91 5.45 7.96 -6.41
CA VAL A 91 5.35 6.67 -7.11
C VAL A 91 6.52 5.75 -6.73
N GLU A 92 7.74 6.28 -6.65
CA GLU A 92 8.93 5.51 -6.23
C GLU A 92 8.78 4.98 -4.81
N GLN A 93 8.35 5.82 -3.85
CA GLN A 93 8.17 5.40 -2.45
C GLN A 93 7.04 4.37 -2.30
N MET A 94 5.91 4.59 -2.97
CA MET A 94 4.78 3.64 -2.99
C MET A 94 5.20 2.28 -3.58
N CYS A 95 5.93 2.29 -4.70
CA CYS A 95 6.43 1.07 -5.32
C CYS A 95 7.49 0.37 -4.45
N GLU A 96 8.35 1.13 -3.74
CA GLU A 96 9.33 0.59 -2.80
C GLU A 96 8.64 -0.16 -1.65
N LEU A 97 7.58 0.40 -1.06
CA LEU A 97 6.79 -0.27 -0.03
C LEU A 97 6.28 -1.64 -0.49
N THR A 98 5.73 -1.71 -1.70
CA THR A 98 5.20 -2.97 -2.23
C THR A 98 6.27 -3.93 -2.72
N ALA A 99 7.41 -3.43 -3.21
CA ALA A 99 8.51 -4.26 -3.68
C ALA A 99 9.32 -4.88 -2.54
N THR A 100 9.52 -4.14 -1.44
CA THR A 100 10.40 -4.57 -0.33
C THR A 100 9.64 -5.19 0.83
N ASP A 101 8.41 -4.75 1.12
CA ASP A 101 7.59 -5.29 2.20
C ASP A 101 6.68 -6.42 1.69
N ARG A 102 7.21 -7.65 1.74
CA ARG A 102 6.44 -8.85 1.38
C ARG A 102 5.22 -9.04 2.28
N GLY A 103 5.32 -8.73 3.58
CA GLY A 103 4.21 -8.87 4.52
C GLY A 103 3.05 -7.94 4.18
N MET A 104 3.36 -6.67 3.87
CA MET A 104 2.38 -5.72 3.38
C MET A 104 1.78 -6.16 2.04
N ARG A 105 2.61 -6.68 1.11
CA ARG A 105 2.16 -7.18 -0.18
C ARG A 105 1.19 -8.37 -0.04
N GLU A 106 1.50 -9.34 0.82
CA GLU A 106 0.62 -10.49 1.10
C GLU A 106 -0.75 -10.02 1.64
N VAL A 107 -0.75 -9.02 2.54
CA VAL A 107 -1.98 -8.42 3.05
C VAL A 107 -2.69 -7.62 1.96
N ALA A 108 -1.95 -6.79 1.22
CA ALA A 108 -2.47 -5.94 0.16
C ALA A 108 -3.20 -6.72 -0.94
N PHE A 109 -2.77 -7.93 -1.24
CA PHE A 109 -3.39 -8.81 -2.24
C PHE A 109 -4.22 -9.96 -1.62
N SER A 110 -4.57 -9.84 -0.33
CA SER A 110 -5.49 -10.77 0.32
C SER A 110 -6.93 -10.25 0.27
N ARG A 111 -7.89 -11.13 0.57
CA ARG A 111 -9.30 -10.72 0.74
C ARG A 111 -9.57 -9.83 1.97
N ALA A 112 -8.51 -9.35 2.65
CA ALA A 112 -8.61 -8.43 3.79
C ALA A 112 -9.12 -7.03 3.43
N TYR A 113 -9.36 -6.78 2.15
CA TYR A 113 -9.74 -5.48 1.58
C TYR A 113 -11.13 -4.97 1.93
N CYS A 114 -11.99 -5.78 2.52
CA CYS A 114 -13.39 -5.43 2.78
C CYS A 114 -13.60 -5.18 4.27
N GLY A 115 -13.43 -3.93 4.71
CA GLY A 115 -13.74 -3.54 6.08
C GLY A 115 -13.88 -2.04 6.22
N SER A 116 -14.77 -1.58 7.10
CA SER A 116 -15.03 -0.15 7.32
C SER A 116 -13.79 0.69 7.68
N ARG A 117 -12.75 0.06 8.23
CA ARG A 117 -11.46 0.71 8.54
C ARG A 117 -10.67 1.02 7.27
N VAL A 118 -10.63 0.06 6.35
CA VAL A 118 -9.97 0.21 5.06
C VAL A 118 -10.67 1.28 4.23
N ASP A 119 -12.01 1.28 4.19
CA ASP A 119 -12.78 2.30 3.50
C ASP A 119 -12.53 3.69 4.08
N ALA A 120 -12.49 3.82 5.41
CA ALA A 120 -12.17 5.07 6.07
C ALA A 120 -10.74 5.56 5.76
N ALA A 121 -9.78 4.65 5.63
CA ALA A 121 -8.41 4.99 5.23
C ALA A 121 -8.33 5.45 3.77
N ARG A 122 -9.05 4.77 2.85
CA ARG A 122 -9.15 5.18 1.44
C ARG A 122 -9.76 6.57 1.28
N VAL A 123 -10.79 6.91 2.05
CA VAL A 123 -11.40 8.27 2.07
C VAL A 123 -10.34 9.34 2.40
N ARG A 124 -9.31 9.02 3.15
CA ARG A 124 -8.18 9.94 3.44
C ARG A 124 -7.17 10.01 2.30
N LEU A 125 -6.85 8.86 1.70
CA LEU A 125 -5.82 8.74 0.66
C LEU A 125 -6.27 9.30 -0.70
N VAL A 126 -7.45 8.91 -1.18
CA VAL A 126 -7.92 9.23 -2.54
C VAL A 126 -7.89 10.72 -2.85
N PRO A 127 -8.37 11.64 -1.97
CA PRO A 127 -8.29 13.08 -2.24
C PRO A 127 -6.85 13.60 -2.38
N ARG A 128 -5.89 13.04 -1.62
CA ARG A 128 -4.48 13.44 -1.71
C ARG A 128 -3.83 12.96 -3.00
N LEU A 129 -4.19 11.74 -3.45
CA LEU A 129 -3.75 11.24 -4.75
C LEU A 129 -4.33 12.09 -5.89
N SER A 130 -5.63 12.39 -5.85
CA SER A 130 -6.26 13.25 -6.85
C SER A 130 -5.56 14.60 -6.94
N GLU A 131 -5.31 15.26 -5.80
CA GLU A 131 -4.60 16.54 -5.75
C GLU A 131 -3.19 16.44 -6.33
N LEU A 132 -2.46 15.34 -6.04
CA LEU A 132 -1.11 15.12 -6.55
C LEU A 132 -1.09 14.94 -8.09
N LEU A 133 -2.01 14.13 -8.63
CA LEU A 133 -2.14 13.92 -10.07
C LEU A 133 -2.60 15.20 -10.78
N GLU A 134 -3.67 15.84 -10.30
CA GLU A 134 -4.22 17.06 -10.88
C GLU A 134 -3.18 18.19 -10.96
N ARG A 135 -2.35 18.34 -9.92
CA ARG A 135 -1.26 19.30 -9.91
C ARG A 135 -0.25 19.04 -11.03
N ALA A 136 0.21 17.79 -11.18
CA ALA A 136 1.17 17.42 -12.22
C ALA A 136 0.55 17.52 -13.64
N GLN A 137 -0.75 17.21 -13.80
CA GLN A 137 -1.50 17.36 -15.05
C GLN A 137 -1.67 18.84 -15.41
N LYS A 138 -2.07 19.68 -14.46
CA LYS A 138 -2.25 21.12 -14.66
C LYS A 138 -0.95 21.82 -15.08
N ASP A 139 0.19 21.39 -14.53
CA ASP A 139 1.50 21.89 -14.89
C ASP A 139 2.03 21.32 -16.22
N GLY A 140 1.25 20.45 -16.89
CA GLY A 140 1.59 19.87 -18.20
C GLY A 140 2.67 18.79 -18.15
N HIS A 141 2.88 18.16 -17.00
CA HIS A 141 3.90 17.13 -16.82
C HIS A 141 3.36 15.70 -16.91
N LEU A 142 2.12 15.49 -16.47
CA LEU A 142 1.46 14.20 -16.41
C LEU A 142 0.34 14.14 -17.45
N ARG A 143 0.18 12.99 -18.13
CA ARG A 143 -0.94 12.79 -19.09
C ARG A 143 -2.28 12.87 -18.34
N SER A 144 -3.28 13.47 -19.02
CA SER A 144 -4.62 13.72 -18.48
C SER A 144 -5.44 12.46 -18.19
N GLU A 145 -5.08 11.33 -18.82
CA GLU A 145 -5.78 10.05 -18.66
C GLU A 145 -5.40 9.30 -17.38
N MET A 146 -4.32 9.74 -16.68
CA MET A 146 -3.93 9.12 -15.42
C MET A 146 -4.91 9.46 -14.30
N ALA A 147 -5.28 8.45 -13.54
CA ALA A 147 -6.26 8.53 -12.45
C ALA A 147 -5.74 7.89 -11.15
N PRO A 148 -6.31 8.21 -9.98
CA PRO A 148 -5.92 7.57 -8.72
C PRO A 148 -6.01 6.04 -8.74
N GLY A 149 -6.96 5.46 -9.50
CA GLY A 149 -7.13 4.02 -9.69
C GLY A 149 -5.96 3.32 -10.37
N ASP A 150 -5.05 4.05 -11.04
CA ASP A 150 -3.83 3.47 -11.61
C ASP A 150 -2.77 3.17 -10.55
N MET A 151 -2.76 3.90 -9.44
CA MET A 151 -1.68 3.82 -8.44
C MET A 151 -1.53 2.42 -7.82
N PRO A 152 -2.59 1.71 -7.40
CA PRO A 152 -2.47 0.34 -6.91
C PRO A 152 -1.87 -0.63 -7.93
N ILE A 153 -2.14 -0.42 -9.23
CA ILE A 153 -1.61 -1.25 -10.32
C ILE A 153 -0.08 -1.11 -10.43
N PHE A 154 0.46 0.11 -10.24
CA PHE A 154 1.91 0.30 -10.24
C PHE A 154 2.58 -0.39 -9.05
N GLY A 155 1.97 -0.34 -7.88
CA GLY A 155 2.44 -1.10 -6.72
C GLY A 155 2.42 -2.61 -6.98
N LEU A 156 1.33 -3.12 -7.59
CA LEU A 156 1.22 -4.53 -8.00
C LEU A 156 2.34 -4.94 -8.96
N LEU A 157 2.61 -4.13 -10.00
CA LEU A 157 3.66 -4.39 -10.97
C LEU A 157 5.05 -4.41 -10.31
N ALA A 158 5.37 -3.43 -9.46
CA ALA A 158 6.63 -3.38 -8.72
C ALA A 158 6.80 -4.59 -7.80
N GLY A 159 5.75 -4.95 -7.05
CA GLY A 159 5.74 -6.11 -6.17
C GLY A 159 5.92 -7.44 -6.93
N THR A 160 5.25 -7.60 -8.08
CA THR A 160 5.38 -8.80 -8.93
C THR A 160 6.78 -8.93 -9.51
N VAL A 161 7.40 -7.83 -9.97
CA VAL A 161 8.79 -7.85 -10.44
C VAL A 161 9.75 -8.23 -9.32
N SER A 162 9.56 -7.66 -8.12
CA SER A 162 10.37 -8.00 -6.94
C SER A 162 10.22 -9.48 -6.55
N GLU A 163 9.00 -10.05 -6.60
CA GLU A 163 8.77 -11.47 -6.34
C GLU A 163 9.45 -12.36 -7.39
N TYR A 164 9.33 -12.01 -8.66
CA TYR A 164 9.89 -12.77 -9.78
C TYR A 164 11.42 -12.76 -9.81
N ALA A 165 12.03 -11.60 -9.61
CA ALA A 165 13.46 -11.39 -9.88
C ALA A 165 14.31 -11.10 -8.63
N GLY A 166 13.70 -10.94 -7.45
CA GLY A 166 14.39 -10.50 -6.24
C GLY A 166 15.53 -11.40 -5.75
N GLN A 167 15.54 -12.69 -6.16
CA GLN A 167 16.67 -13.59 -5.89
C GLN A 167 17.89 -13.31 -6.78
N VAL A 168 17.70 -12.61 -7.90
CA VAL A 168 18.73 -12.28 -8.88
C VAL A 168 19.17 -10.81 -8.74
N ASP A 169 18.17 -9.92 -8.64
CA ASP A 169 18.38 -8.48 -8.51
C ASP A 169 17.23 -7.87 -7.71
N THR A 170 17.51 -7.43 -6.50
CA THR A 170 16.53 -6.82 -5.57
C THR A 170 16.03 -5.46 -6.04
N GLU A 171 16.75 -4.79 -6.93
CA GLU A 171 16.44 -3.44 -7.40
C GLU A 171 15.82 -3.41 -8.82
N LEU A 172 15.62 -4.57 -9.44
CA LEU A 172 15.13 -4.65 -10.83
C LEU A 172 13.79 -3.95 -11.02
N TRP A 173 12.91 -3.95 -10.02
CA TRP A 173 11.62 -3.27 -10.06
C TRP A 173 11.74 -1.76 -10.35
N ARG A 174 12.81 -1.10 -9.89
CA ARG A 174 13.07 0.33 -10.14
C ARG A 174 13.21 0.64 -11.63
N ARG A 175 13.81 -0.28 -12.39
CA ARG A 175 13.91 -0.14 -13.84
C ARG A 175 12.54 -0.04 -14.50
N TYR A 176 11.61 -0.91 -14.10
CA TYR A 176 10.27 -0.93 -14.69
C TYR A 176 9.43 0.26 -14.22
N VAL A 177 9.56 0.67 -12.97
CA VAL A 177 8.95 1.91 -12.47
C VAL A 177 9.45 3.13 -13.27
N ALA A 178 10.74 3.23 -13.55
CA ALA A 178 11.28 4.31 -14.38
C ALA A 178 10.69 4.30 -15.81
N ILE A 179 10.55 3.13 -16.43
CA ILE A 179 9.90 2.99 -17.76
C ILE A 179 8.44 3.42 -17.71
N LEU A 180 7.69 3.03 -16.66
CA LEU A 180 6.30 3.43 -16.47
C LEU A 180 6.17 4.94 -16.26
N LEU A 181 7.03 5.55 -15.43
CA LEU A 181 7.06 6.99 -15.20
C LEU A 181 7.27 7.78 -16.50
N GLU A 182 8.19 7.33 -17.37
CA GLU A 182 8.37 7.94 -18.69
C GLU A 182 7.13 7.78 -19.60
N GLY A 183 6.41 6.66 -19.51
CA GLY A 183 5.15 6.43 -20.22
C GLY A 183 4.00 7.31 -19.73
N MET A 184 4.00 7.69 -18.44
CA MET A 184 3.01 8.58 -17.83
C MET A 184 3.27 10.06 -18.13
N ARG A 185 4.50 10.43 -18.47
CA ARG A 185 4.87 11.81 -18.75
C ARG A 185 4.11 12.34 -19.96
N TYR A 186 3.55 13.56 -19.84
CA TYR A 186 2.86 14.19 -20.97
C TYR A 186 3.84 14.56 -22.09
N ARG A 187 3.47 14.24 -23.31
CA ARG A 187 4.10 14.68 -24.55
C ARG A 187 3.02 14.98 -25.58
N SER A 188 3.18 16.06 -26.34
CA SER A 188 2.17 16.52 -27.30
C SER A 188 1.95 15.57 -28.48
N ASP A 189 2.90 14.68 -28.77
CA ASP A 189 2.89 13.72 -29.89
C ASP A 189 2.51 12.29 -29.47
N GLN A 190 2.20 12.06 -28.18
CA GLN A 190 1.87 10.72 -27.71
C GLN A 190 0.40 10.34 -28.03
N PRO A 191 0.13 9.08 -28.41
CA PRO A 191 -1.24 8.63 -28.62
C PRO A 191 -2.01 8.58 -27.28
N PRO A 192 -3.33 8.81 -27.27
CA PRO A 192 -4.14 8.64 -26.08
C PRO A 192 -4.19 7.18 -25.65
N LEU A 193 -4.43 6.95 -24.34
CA LEU A 193 -4.74 5.60 -23.82
C LEU A 193 -6.14 5.20 -24.31
N THR A 194 -6.23 4.02 -24.91
CA THR A 194 -7.50 3.51 -25.49
C THR A 194 -8.40 2.85 -24.45
N VAL A 195 -7.87 2.56 -23.26
CA VAL A 195 -8.59 1.94 -22.15
C VAL A 195 -8.53 2.90 -20.97
N ALA A 196 -9.67 3.15 -20.35
CA ALA A 196 -9.76 3.99 -19.16
C ALA A 196 -9.19 3.27 -17.92
N ALA A 197 -8.75 4.06 -16.92
CA ALA A 197 -8.44 3.53 -15.59
C ALA A 197 -9.67 2.88 -14.96
N LEU A 198 -9.46 1.96 -14.02
CA LEU A 198 -10.53 1.35 -13.26
C LEU A 198 -11.17 2.40 -12.32
N GLU A 199 -12.49 2.42 -12.32
CA GLU A 199 -13.27 3.13 -11.29
C GLU A 199 -13.14 2.41 -9.94
N ASP A 200 -13.42 3.11 -8.84
CA ASP A 200 -13.23 2.59 -7.48
C ASP A 200 -13.92 1.23 -7.25
N GLU A 201 -15.19 1.08 -7.71
CA GLU A 201 -15.93 -0.18 -7.61
C GLU A 201 -15.31 -1.32 -8.42
N GLN A 202 -14.77 -1.01 -9.60
CA GLN A 202 -14.09 -1.98 -10.46
C GLN A 202 -12.76 -2.41 -9.86
N LEU A 203 -12.01 -1.47 -9.29
CA LEU A 203 -10.76 -1.74 -8.60
C LEU A 203 -11.00 -2.64 -7.39
N GLU A 204 -12.03 -2.35 -6.60
CA GLU A 204 -12.42 -3.17 -5.45
C GLU A 204 -12.80 -4.60 -5.90
N ALA A 205 -13.61 -4.75 -6.93
CA ALA A 205 -13.99 -6.04 -7.49
C ALA A 205 -12.76 -6.83 -8.00
N ALA A 206 -11.82 -6.16 -8.67
CA ALA A 206 -10.58 -6.77 -9.12
C ALA A 206 -9.72 -7.29 -7.95
N MET A 207 -9.61 -6.49 -6.91
CA MET A 207 -8.88 -6.89 -5.69
C MET A 207 -9.53 -8.06 -4.97
N GLN A 208 -10.87 -8.12 -4.87
CA GLN A 208 -11.60 -9.23 -4.24
C GLN A 208 -11.43 -10.54 -4.99
N THR A 209 -11.24 -10.50 -6.30
CA THR A 209 -11.09 -11.69 -7.17
C THR A 209 -9.64 -12.10 -7.35
N TRP A 210 -8.67 -11.29 -6.95
CA TRP A 210 -7.26 -11.62 -7.05
C TRP A 210 -6.89 -12.81 -6.15
N PRO A 211 -6.29 -13.88 -6.67
CA PRO A 211 -5.94 -15.05 -5.86
C PRO A 211 -4.84 -14.70 -4.86
N PRO A 212 -4.88 -15.26 -3.64
CA PRO A 212 -3.80 -15.10 -2.66
C PRO A 212 -2.47 -15.68 -3.20
N ALA A 213 -1.34 -15.18 -2.67
CA ALA A 213 0.00 -15.49 -3.19
C ALA A 213 0.35 -16.98 -3.24
N GLY A 214 -0.25 -17.82 -2.41
CA GLY A 214 -0.06 -19.27 -2.41
C GLY A 214 -0.82 -20.05 -3.49
N GLU A 215 -1.72 -19.39 -4.22
CA GLU A 215 -2.55 -20.00 -5.28
C GLU A 215 -2.17 -19.49 -6.69
N ARG A 216 -1.09 -18.71 -6.81
CA ARG A 216 -0.57 -18.16 -8.07
C ARG A 216 0.56 -19.02 -8.62
#